data_466ecda93c242a2bed2731f94c88d3fe
#
_entry.id   466ecda93c242a2bed2731f94c88d3fe
#
_cell.length_a   1.000
_cell.length_b   1.000
_cell.length_c   1.000
_cell.angle_alpha   90.00
_cell.angle_beta   90.00
_cell.angle_gamma   90.00
#
_symmetry.space_group_name_H-M   'P 1'
#
loop_
_entity.id
_entity.type
_entity.pdbx_description
1 polymer ?
#
loop_
_entity_poly.entity_id
_entity_poly.type
_entity_poly.pdbx_seq_one_letter_code
_entity_poly.pdbx_strand_id
1 'polypeptide(L)'
;MKNLSIDLETYSSVDINKAGVYRYSESQDFEVLLFGYSVDGAPAQVVDLACGESIPAEIQEALVDPAVTKWAFNASFERVCLSRFLGLPSGTYLEPQQWR
;
A
#
# COMPACT_ATOMS: atom_id res chain seq x y z
N MET A 1 -1.40 5.94 -17.33
CA MET A 1 -0.74 6.40 -16.09
C MET A 1 0.69 5.87 -16.08
N LYS A 2 1.63 6.72 -15.70
CA LYS A 2 3.06 6.35 -15.59
C LYS A 2 3.53 6.31 -14.15
N ASN A 3 3.01 7.19 -13.32
CA ASN A 3 3.46 7.36 -11.94
C ASN A 3 2.25 7.38 -11.01
N LEU A 4 2.34 6.59 -9.95
CA LEU A 4 1.33 6.54 -8.90
C LEU A 4 2.04 6.82 -7.57
N SER A 5 1.72 7.96 -6.96
CA SER A 5 2.21 8.31 -5.63
C SER A 5 1.24 7.78 -4.58
N ILE A 6 1.75 7.20 -3.52
CA ILE A 6 0.96 6.47 -2.53
C ILE A 6 1.38 6.89 -1.12
N ASP A 7 0.39 7.06 -0.27
CA ASP A 7 0.57 7.28 1.17
C ASP A 7 -0.50 6.50 1.93
N LEU A 8 -0.09 5.75 2.95
CA LEU A 8 -0.99 4.92 3.74
C LEU A 8 -1.08 5.38 5.17
N GLU A 9 -2.25 5.23 5.77
CA GLU A 9 -2.39 5.17 7.22
C GLU A 9 -2.88 3.77 7.59
N THR A 10 -2.21 3.16 8.58
CA THR A 10 -2.42 1.78 8.97
C THR A 10 -2.52 1.65 10.48
N TYR A 11 -3.02 0.49 10.91
CA TYR A 11 -3.02 0.09 12.31
C TYR A 11 -2.53 -1.34 12.45
N SER A 12 -1.79 -1.60 13.50
CA SER A 12 -1.44 -2.94 14.01
C SER A 12 -1.03 -2.81 15.45
N SER A 13 -1.38 -3.78 16.28
CA SER A 13 -0.93 -3.83 17.68
C SER A 13 0.55 -4.18 17.81
N VAL A 14 1.18 -4.65 16.74
CA VAL A 14 2.62 -4.98 16.72
C VAL A 14 3.44 -3.71 16.67
N ASP A 15 4.46 -3.60 17.52
CA ASP A 15 5.38 -2.47 17.51
C ASP A 15 6.35 -2.60 16.33
N ILE A 16 6.16 -1.77 15.31
CA ILE A 16 6.95 -1.81 14.08
C ILE A 16 8.44 -1.55 14.34
N ASN A 17 8.77 -0.72 15.34
CA ASN A 17 10.17 -0.41 15.65
C ASN A 17 10.91 -1.60 16.24
N LYS A 18 10.19 -2.50 16.90
CA LYS A 18 10.77 -3.71 17.50
C LYS A 18 10.72 -4.92 16.59
N ALA A 19 9.61 -5.08 15.86
CA ALA A 19 9.33 -6.30 15.11
C ALA A 19 9.54 -6.17 13.60
N GLY A 20 9.55 -4.93 13.06
CA GLY A 20 9.66 -4.69 11.63
C GLY A 20 8.33 -4.76 10.88
N VAL A 21 8.34 -4.30 9.62
CA VAL A 21 7.13 -4.15 8.83
C VAL A 21 6.47 -5.49 8.48
N TYR A 22 7.25 -6.54 8.30
CA TYR A 22 6.67 -7.84 7.94
C TYR A 22 5.77 -8.37 9.06
N ARG A 23 6.25 -8.38 10.29
CA ARG A 23 5.46 -8.82 11.44
C ARG A 23 4.32 -7.86 11.75
N TYR A 24 4.56 -6.56 11.59
CA TYR A 24 3.54 -5.54 11.75
C TYR A 24 2.35 -5.80 10.82
N SER A 25 2.60 -6.04 9.54
CA SER A 25 1.57 -6.25 8.53
C SER A 25 0.90 -7.63 8.59
N GLU A 26 1.55 -8.61 9.24
CA GLU A 26 1.01 -9.97 9.37
C GLU A 26 0.18 -10.17 10.64
N SER A 27 0.08 -9.15 11.48
CA SER A 27 -0.78 -9.21 12.67
C SER A 27 -2.24 -9.42 12.28
N GLN A 28 -2.99 -10.18 13.10
CA GLN A 28 -4.42 -10.41 12.85
C GLN A 28 -5.24 -9.12 12.88
N ASP A 29 -4.78 -8.12 13.61
CA ASP A 29 -5.45 -6.82 13.70
C ASP A 29 -4.88 -5.76 12.75
N PHE A 30 -3.99 -6.16 11.84
CA PHE A 30 -3.46 -5.24 10.84
C PHE A 30 -4.58 -4.72 9.95
N GLU A 31 -4.60 -3.41 9.73
CA GLU A 31 -5.62 -2.75 8.92
C GLU A 31 -5.01 -1.58 8.17
N VAL A 32 -5.36 -1.43 6.89
CA VAL A 32 -5.10 -0.20 6.14
C VAL A 32 -6.33 0.68 6.31
N LEU A 33 -6.15 1.82 6.95
CA LEU A 33 -7.24 2.74 7.29
C LEU A 33 -7.54 3.72 6.16
N LEU A 34 -6.49 4.34 5.63
CA LEU A 34 -6.59 5.32 4.55
C LEU A 34 -5.57 4.98 3.45
N PHE A 35 -6.01 5.14 2.22
CA PHE A 35 -5.16 4.99 1.04
C PHE A 35 -5.18 6.32 0.28
N GLY A 36 -4.09 7.08 0.38
CA GLY A 36 -3.91 8.31 -0.37
C GLY A 36 -3.16 8.04 -1.66
N TYR A 37 -3.56 8.68 -2.76
CA TYR A 37 -2.88 8.50 -4.03
C TYR A 37 -2.97 9.73 -4.92
N SER A 38 -2.00 9.83 -5.83
CA SER A 38 -1.97 10.84 -6.88
C SER A 38 -1.47 10.18 -8.16
N VAL A 39 -2.19 10.39 -9.25
CA VAL A 39 -1.88 9.85 -10.57
C VAL A 39 -1.16 10.91 -11.39
N ASP A 40 0.08 10.64 -11.82
CA ASP A 40 0.86 11.50 -12.71
C ASP A 40 0.91 12.98 -12.26
N GLY A 41 1.03 13.20 -10.95
CA GLY A 41 1.12 14.54 -10.38
C GLY A 41 -0.22 15.27 -10.25
N ALA A 42 -1.33 14.62 -10.49
CA ALA A 42 -2.67 15.19 -10.28
C ALA A 42 -2.92 15.43 -8.79
N PRO A 43 -3.96 16.22 -8.42
CA PRO A 43 -4.31 16.41 -7.02
C PRO A 43 -4.50 15.09 -6.28
N ALA A 44 -4.03 15.03 -5.04
CA ALA A 44 -4.15 13.84 -4.21
C ALA A 44 -5.60 13.52 -3.90
N GLN A 45 -5.91 12.23 -3.88
CA GLN A 45 -7.20 11.69 -3.47
C GLN A 45 -7.00 10.74 -2.31
N VAL A 46 -8.02 10.58 -1.48
CA VAL A 46 -7.97 9.69 -0.32
C VAL A 46 -9.17 8.75 -0.37
N VAL A 47 -8.88 7.46 -0.19
CA VAL A 47 -9.90 6.42 -0.03
C VAL A 47 -9.96 6.06 1.44
N ASP A 48 -11.14 6.21 2.04
CA ASP A 48 -11.36 5.89 3.45
C ASP A 48 -11.80 4.44 3.60
N LEU A 49 -10.82 3.55 3.67
CA LEU A 49 -11.07 2.11 3.76
C LEU A 49 -11.73 1.74 5.09
N ALA A 50 -11.43 2.46 6.16
CA ALA A 50 -12.02 2.20 7.47
C ALA A 50 -13.54 2.48 7.46
N CYS A 51 -14.01 3.40 6.61
CA CYS A 51 -15.42 3.71 6.44
C CYS A 51 -16.10 2.90 5.32
N GLY A 52 -15.42 1.93 4.74
CA GLY A 52 -15.99 1.03 3.74
C GLY A 52 -15.83 1.48 2.29
N GLU A 53 -15.08 2.54 2.02
CA GLU A 53 -14.75 2.92 0.65
C GLU A 53 -13.79 1.89 0.04
N SER A 54 -13.78 1.81 -1.28
CA SER A 54 -12.93 0.87 -2.02
C SER A 54 -11.94 1.61 -2.91
N ILE A 55 -10.74 1.05 -3.05
CA ILE A 55 -9.76 1.55 -4.01
C ILE A 55 -10.30 1.33 -5.41
N PRO A 56 -10.32 2.37 -6.29
CA PRO A 56 -10.79 2.20 -7.67
C PRO A 56 -10.07 1.07 -8.39
N ALA A 57 -10.78 0.34 -9.23
CA ALA A 57 -10.24 -0.82 -9.93
C ALA A 57 -8.99 -0.48 -10.75
N GLU A 58 -8.98 0.67 -11.44
CA GLU A 58 -7.81 1.11 -12.22
C GLU A 58 -6.58 1.36 -11.37
N ILE A 59 -6.76 1.80 -10.12
CA ILE A 59 -5.66 2.01 -9.18
C ILE A 59 -5.16 0.67 -8.66
N GLN A 60 -6.05 -0.27 -8.37
CA GLN A 60 -5.65 -1.62 -7.98
C GLN A 60 -4.84 -2.30 -9.08
N GLU A 61 -5.26 -2.15 -10.34
CA GLU A 61 -4.50 -2.68 -11.48
C GLU A 61 -3.12 -2.03 -11.58
N ALA A 62 -3.03 -0.73 -11.35
CA ALA A 62 -1.76 0.00 -11.39
C ALA A 62 -0.78 -0.49 -10.33
N LEU A 63 -1.26 -0.93 -9.18
CA LEU A 63 -0.40 -1.43 -8.10
C LEU A 63 0.40 -2.68 -8.52
N VAL A 64 -0.14 -3.49 -9.42
CA VAL A 64 0.50 -4.71 -9.92
C VAL A 64 1.06 -4.56 -11.32
N ASP A 65 0.91 -3.41 -11.95
CA ASP A 65 1.37 -3.16 -13.31
C ASP A 65 2.85 -2.77 -13.31
N PRO A 66 3.74 -3.56 -13.94
CA PRO A 66 5.17 -3.25 -13.96
C PRO A 66 5.50 -1.99 -14.77
N ALA A 67 4.59 -1.50 -15.62
CA ALA A 67 4.78 -0.26 -16.38
C ALA A 67 4.51 1.00 -15.57
N VAL A 68 3.90 0.86 -14.39
CA VAL A 68 3.60 1.99 -13.50
C VAL A 68 4.61 2.04 -12.38
N THR A 69 5.31 3.18 -12.24
CA THR A 69 6.20 3.42 -11.12
C THR A 69 5.39 3.88 -9.91
N LYS A 70 5.59 3.24 -8.77
CA LYS A 70 4.95 3.60 -7.51
C LYS A 70 5.94 4.38 -6.67
N TRP A 71 5.51 5.53 -6.17
CA TRP A 71 6.31 6.43 -5.34
C TRP A 71 5.70 6.51 -3.94
N ALA A 72 6.53 6.33 -2.93
CA ALA A 72 6.10 6.43 -1.55
C ALA A 72 7.24 6.97 -0.69
N PHE A 73 6.91 7.63 0.40
CA PHE A 73 7.93 8.17 1.31
C PHE A 73 8.79 7.03 1.90
N ASN A 74 8.16 5.93 2.26
CA ASN A 74 8.84 4.71 2.70
C ASN A 74 8.32 3.54 1.86
N ALA A 75 8.82 3.41 0.64
CA ALA A 75 8.29 2.48 -0.35
C ALA A 75 8.25 1.04 0.13
N SER A 76 9.23 0.61 0.93
CA SER A 76 9.23 -0.74 1.50
C SER A 76 8.05 -0.97 2.44
N PHE A 77 7.70 0.02 3.25
CA PHE A 77 6.54 -0.05 4.15
C PHE A 77 5.24 -0.17 3.36
N GLU A 78 5.00 0.76 2.44
CA GLU A 78 3.77 0.77 1.64
C GLU A 78 3.64 -0.50 0.80
N ARG A 79 4.73 -0.96 0.20
CA ARG A 79 4.73 -2.16 -0.63
C ARG A 79 4.33 -3.40 0.18
N VAL A 80 4.92 -3.58 1.34
CA VAL A 80 4.63 -4.75 2.20
C VAL A 80 3.19 -4.68 2.74
N CYS A 81 2.77 -3.52 3.24
CA CYS A 81 1.42 -3.34 3.76
C CYS A 81 0.36 -3.56 2.68
N LEU A 82 0.57 -3.04 1.47
CA LEU A 82 -0.36 -3.24 0.36
C LEU A 82 -0.38 -4.69 -0.12
N SER A 83 0.75 -5.39 -0.06
CA SER A 83 0.78 -6.82 -0.38
C SER A 83 -0.14 -7.62 0.54
N ARG A 84 -0.15 -7.30 1.83
CA ARG A 84 -1.08 -7.92 2.79
C ARG A 84 -2.52 -7.51 2.52
N PHE A 85 -2.76 -6.22 2.28
CA PHE A 85 -4.09 -5.70 2.00
C PHE A 85 -4.72 -6.35 0.77
N LEU A 86 -3.93 -6.57 -0.29
CA LEU A 86 -4.40 -7.22 -1.51
C LEU A 86 -4.60 -8.74 -1.36
N GLY A 87 -4.25 -9.29 -0.21
CA GLY A 87 -4.46 -10.71 0.08
C GLY A 87 -3.45 -11.64 -0.55
N LEU A 88 -2.25 -11.15 -0.87
CA LEU A 88 -1.19 -12.03 -1.38
C LEU A 88 -0.81 -13.05 -0.31
N PRO A 89 -0.46 -14.29 -0.71
CA PRO A 89 -0.04 -15.31 0.26
C PRO A 89 1.14 -14.86 1.10
N SER A 90 1.24 -15.39 2.34
CA SER A 90 2.37 -15.11 3.22
C SER A 90 3.69 -15.42 2.50
N GLY A 91 4.65 -14.50 2.61
CA GLY A 91 5.92 -14.61 1.91
C GLY A 91 5.91 -14.12 0.47
N THR A 92 4.75 -13.71 -0.05
CA THR A 92 4.62 -13.16 -1.40
C THR A 92 4.32 -11.66 -1.29
N TYR A 93 5.06 -10.85 -2.05
CA TYR A 93 4.96 -9.40 -2.00
C TYR A 93 4.93 -8.80 -3.40
N LEU A 94 4.39 -7.58 -3.50
CA LEU A 94 4.47 -6.79 -4.73
C LEU A 94 5.94 -6.62 -5.14
N GLU A 95 6.20 -6.69 -6.44
CA GLU A 95 7.57 -6.63 -6.96
C GLU A 95 8.23 -5.28 -6.63
N PRO A 96 9.42 -5.28 -6.02
CA PRO A 96 10.05 -4.04 -5.55
C PRO A 96 10.60 -3.15 -6.66
N GLN A 97 10.82 -3.67 -7.86
CA GLN A 97 11.49 -2.94 -8.93
C GLN A 97 10.76 -1.66 -9.37
N GLN A 98 9.44 -1.64 -9.27
CA GLN A 98 8.62 -0.50 -9.66
C GLN A 98 8.34 0.48 -8.52
N TRP A 99 8.87 0.22 -7.33
CA TRP A 99 8.65 1.07 -6.15
C TRP A 99 9.87 1.97 -5.91
N ARG A 100 9.61 3.25 -5.63
CA ARG A 100 10.64 4.27 -5.39
C ARG A 100 10.46 4.97 -4.06
#